data_1fc970c149bf3bbc9ad4c795d079d4d7
#
_entry.id   1fc970c149bf3bbc9ad4c795d079d4d7
#
_cell.length_a   1.000
_cell.length_b   1.000
_cell.length_c   1.000
_cell.angle_alpha   90.00
_cell.angle_beta   90.00
_cell.angle_gamma   90.00
#
_symmetry.space_group_name_H-M   'P 1'
#
loop_
_entity.id
_entity.type
_entity.pdbx_description
1 polymer ?
#
loop_
_entity_poly.entity_id
_entity_poly.type
_entity_poly.pdbx_seq_one_letter_code
_entity_poly.pdbx_strand_id
1 'polypeptide(L)'
;MDLVAGIYRVSRRFPSDERSGLTATLRRTATVVPGKIADGLGRSDFNEAMSAFAAAQGALRELLTHLIVARRLHFISWLTYRLLPLRCKKLYS
;
A
#
# COMPACT_ATOMS: atom_id res chain seq x y z
N MET A 1 -7.70 9.07 1.73
CA MET A 1 -7.38 8.36 0.51
C MET A 1 -7.88 6.92 0.61
N ASP A 2 -8.60 6.47 -0.38
CA ASP A 2 -9.28 5.15 -0.33
C ASP A 2 -8.31 3.99 -0.14
N LEU A 3 -7.13 4.09 -0.74
CA LEU A 3 -6.11 3.06 -0.59
C LEU A 3 -5.72 2.86 0.87
N VAL A 4 -5.41 3.95 1.56
CA VAL A 4 -4.99 3.90 2.97
C VAL A 4 -6.12 3.37 3.85
N ALA A 5 -7.34 3.88 3.65
CA ALA A 5 -8.52 3.42 4.40
C ALA A 5 -8.77 1.93 4.16
N GLY A 6 -8.63 1.47 2.92
CA GLY A 6 -8.79 0.06 2.58
C GLY A 6 -7.78 -0.84 3.27
N ILE A 7 -6.52 -0.41 3.31
CA ILE A 7 -5.45 -1.17 3.97
C ILE A 7 -5.70 -1.25 5.48
N TYR A 8 -6.12 -0.15 6.11
CA TYR A 8 -6.43 -0.16 7.54
C TYR A 8 -7.61 -1.08 7.85
N ARG A 9 -8.65 -1.06 7.00
CA ARG A 9 -9.82 -1.91 7.18
C ARG A 9 -9.47 -3.39 7.08
N VAL A 10 -8.71 -3.76 6.07
CA VAL A 10 -8.31 -5.15 5.84
C VAL A 10 -7.38 -5.64 6.95
N SER A 11 -6.39 -4.83 7.33
CA SER A 11 -5.39 -5.23 8.31
C SER A 11 -5.93 -5.30 9.73
N ARG A 12 -7.09 -4.72 10.02
CA ARG A 12 -7.72 -4.87 11.34
C ARG A 12 -8.09 -6.31 11.66
N ARG A 13 -8.26 -7.15 10.65
CA ARG A 13 -8.61 -8.56 10.80
C ARG A 13 -7.39 -9.47 10.91
N PHE A 14 -6.20 -8.90 10.82
CA PHE A 14 -4.97 -9.68 10.91
C PHE A 14 -4.76 -10.15 12.35
N PRO A 15 -4.04 -11.28 12.55
CA PRO A 15 -3.71 -11.75 13.90
C PRO A 15 -3.02 -10.66 14.71
N SER A 16 -3.30 -10.61 16.01
CA SER A 16 -2.76 -9.58 16.89
C SER A 16 -1.25 -9.65 17.01
N ASP A 17 -0.64 -10.82 16.85
CA ASP A 17 0.81 -10.99 16.89
C ASP A 17 1.51 -10.42 15.65
N GLU A 18 0.76 -10.02 14.62
CA GLU A 18 1.30 -9.38 13.42
C GLU A 18 1.30 -7.84 13.50
N ARG A 19 0.90 -7.25 14.64
CA ARG A 19 0.81 -5.79 14.78
C ARG A 19 2.13 -5.08 14.52
N SER A 20 3.23 -5.63 15.02
CA SER A 20 4.56 -5.04 14.83
C SER A 20 5.23 -5.56 13.56
N GLY A 21 4.67 -6.57 12.91
CA GLY A 21 5.19 -7.15 11.68
C GLY A 21 4.42 -6.69 10.46
N LEU A 22 3.67 -7.61 9.84
CA LEU A 22 3.01 -7.38 8.56
C LEU A 22 1.99 -6.25 8.62
N THR A 23 1.19 -6.17 9.68
CA THR A 23 0.19 -5.10 9.84
C THR A 23 0.84 -3.72 9.82
N ALA A 24 1.88 -3.54 10.63
CA ALA A 24 2.60 -2.27 10.70
C ALA A 24 3.24 -1.92 9.36
N THR A 25 3.84 -2.90 8.69
CA THR A 25 4.49 -2.72 7.40
C THR A 25 3.47 -2.29 6.33
N LEU A 26 2.32 -2.95 6.26
CA LEU A 26 1.27 -2.60 5.30
C LEU A 26 0.78 -1.17 5.51
N ARG A 27 0.50 -0.81 6.76
CA ARG A 27 -0.03 0.52 7.07
C ARG A 27 0.98 1.62 6.78
N ARG A 28 2.24 1.41 7.16
CA ARG A 28 3.31 2.37 6.89
C ARG A 28 3.52 2.55 5.39
N THR A 29 3.62 1.45 4.65
CA THR A 29 3.84 1.49 3.21
C THR A 29 2.69 2.17 2.49
N ALA A 30 1.45 1.90 2.92
CA ALA A 30 0.27 2.54 2.32
C ALA A 30 0.27 4.06 2.51
N THR A 31 0.73 4.56 3.66
CA THR A 31 0.77 6.01 3.91
C THR A 31 1.92 6.70 3.19
N VAL A 32 2.98 6.00 2.84
CA VAL A 32 4.09 6.58 2.08
C VAL A 32 3.64 6.98 0.67
N VAL A 33 2.73 6.24 0.06
CA VAL A 33 2.29 6.50 -1.33
C VAL A 33 1.73 7.91 -1.50
N PRO A 34 0.67 8.33 -0.77
CA PRO A 34 0.14 9.67 -0.91
C PRO A 34 1.13 10.75 -0.49
N GLY A 35 1.97 10.48 0.51
CA GLY A 35 3.00 11.43 0.95
C GLY A 35 4.01 11.74 -0.13
N LYS A 36 4.47 10.73 -0.85
CA LYS A 36 5.42 10.92 -1.95
C LYS A 36 4.79 11.59 -3.15
N ILE A 37 3.53 11.32 -3.44
CA ILE A 37 2.81 12.03 -4.51
C ILE A 37 2.69 13.51 -4.18
N ALA A 38 2.29 13.83 -2.96
CA ALA A 38 2.18 15.23 -2.52
C ALA A 38 3.54 15.93 -2.57
N ASP A 39 4.61 15.26 -2.16
CA ASP A 39 5.97 15.79 -2.23
C ASP A 39 6.34 16.12 -3.68
N GLY A 40 6.07 15.20 -4.60
CA GLY A 40 6.37 15.42 -6.02
C GLY A 40 5.61 16.59 -6.62
N LEU A 41 4.33 16.73 -6.26
CA LEU A 41 3.50 17.83 -6.75
C LEU A 41 3.96 19.19 -6.22
N GLY A 42 4.63 19.22 -5.08
CA GLY A 42 5.16 20.45 -4.49
C GLY A 42 6.54 20.85 -5.00
N ARG A 43 7.20 20.00 -5.78
CA ARG A 43 8.54 20.29 -6.29
C ARG A 43 8.50 21.09 -7.59
N SER A 44 9.29 22.14 -7.67
CA SER A 44 9.42 22.91 -8.90
C SER A 44 10.47 22.35 -9.86
N ASP A 45 11.44 21.59 -9.36
CA ASP A 45 12.44 20.91 -10.18
C ASP A 45 11.88 19.61 -10.72
N PHE A 46 11.97 19.44 -12.04
CA PHE A 46 11.42 18.27 -12.72
C PHE A 46 12.04 16.96 -12.23
N ASN A 47 13.36 16.92 -12.08
CA ASN A 47 14.05 15.71 -11.65
C ASN A 47 13.69 15.32 -10.23
N GLU A 48 13.56 16.30 -9.33
CA GLU A 48 13.12 16.05 -7.96
C GLU A 48 11.69 15.53 -7.92
N ALA A 49 10.79 16.11 -8.72
CA ALA A 49 9.42 15.65 -8.81
C ALA A 49 9.34 14.22 -9.32
N MET A 50 10.10 13.88 -10.36
CA MET A 50 10.13 12.52 -10.89
C MET A 50 10.68 11.51 -9.89
N SER A 51 11.69 11.91 -9.13
CA SER A 51 12.26 11.07 -8.06
C SER A 51 11.21 10.75 -7.00
N ALA A 52 10.41 11.75 -6.57
CA ALA A 52 9.36 11.55 -5.59
C ALA A 52 8.26 10.62 -6.13
N PHE A 53 7.87 10.79 -7.39
CA PHE A 53 6.87 9.91 -8.02
C PHE A 53 7.38 8.49 -8.17
N ALA A 54 8.65 8.31 -8.51
CA ALA A 54 9.27 6.98 -8.59
C ALA A 54 9.28 6.30 -7.20
N ALA A 55 9.52 7.07 -6.14
CA ALA A 55 9.46 6.56 -4.78
C ALA A 55 8.03 6.12 -4.41
N ALA A 56 7.01 6.85 -4.86
CA ALA A 56 5.61 6.46 -4.66
C ALA A 56 5.31 5.14 -5.37
N GLN A 57 5.79 4.97 -6.61
CA GLN A 57 5.63 3.72 -7.34
C GLN A 57 6.30 2.55 -6.62
N GLY A 58 7.51 2.75 -6.11
CA GLY A 58 8.23 1.73 -5.36
C GLY A 58 7.46 1.31 -4.11
N ALA A 59 6.93 2.29 -3.37
CA ALA A 59 6.13 2.02 -2.18
C ALA A 59 4.85 1.24 -2.53
N LEU A 60 4.22 1.57 -3.65
CA LEU A 60 3.02 0.86 -4.09
C LEU A 60 3.32 -0.61 -4.44
N ARG A 61 4.43 -0.87 -5.13
CA ARG A 61 4.85 -2.23 -5.44
C ARG A 61 5.14 -3.03 -4.17
N GLU A 62 5.79 -2.41 -3.20
CA GLU A 62 6.07 -3.02 -1.91
C GLU A 62 4.76 -3.37 -1.19
N LEU A 63 3.80 -2.44 -1.19
CA LEU A 63 2.49 -2.66 -0.60
C LEU A 63 1.79 -3.87 -1.23
N LEU A 64 1.79 -3.95 -2.56
CA LEU A 64 1.17 -5.05 -3.28
C LEU A 64 1.83 -6.39 -2.95
N THR A 65 3.15 -6.40 -2.81
CA THR A 65 3.89 -7.60 -2.43
C THR A 65 3.46 -8.08 -1.04
N HIS A 66 3.34 -7.17 -0.08
CA HIS A 66 2.90 -7.52 1.27
C HIS A 66 1.45 -8.00 1.29
N LEU A 67 0.60 -7.46 0.42
CA LEU A 67 -0.78 -7.94 0.30
C LEU A 67 -0.83 -9.39 -0.22
N ILE A 68 0.04 -9.74 -1.15
CA ILE A 68 0.15 -11.12 -1.62
C ILE A 68 0.59 -12.04 -0.49
N VAL A 69 1.58 -11.61 0.29
CA VAL A 69 2.04 -12.39 1.44
C VAL A 69 0.88 -12.63 2.42
N ALA A 70 0.13 -11.57 2.74
CA ALA A 70 -1.02 -11.68 3.64
C ALA A 70 -2.06 -12.66 3.12
N ARG A 71 -2.33 -12.65 1.81
CA ARG A 71 -3.27 -13.57 1.19
C ARG A 71 -2.77 -15.02 1.26
N ARG A 72 -1.50 -15.25 1.00
CA ARG A 72 -0.90 -16.59 1.05
C ARG A 72 -0.88 -17.15 2.47
N LEU A 73 -0.78 -16.29 3.47
CA LEU A 73 -0.87 -16.68 4.87
C LEU A 73 -2.33 -16.78 5.35
N HIS A 74 -3.29 -16.58 4.46
CA HIS A 74 -4.73 -16.63 4.75
C HIS A 74 -5.18 -15.56 5.76
N PHE A 75 -4.44 -14.47 5.90
CA PHE A 75 -4.84 -13.34 6.71
C PHE A 75 -5.95 -12.53 6.06
N ILE A 76 -6.04 -12.60 4.72
CA ILE A 76 -7.07 -11.93 3.93
C ILE A 76 -7.83 -13.01 3.17
N SER A 77 -9.17 -13.00 3.26
CA SER A 77 -9.99 -13.88 2.46
C SER A 77 -9.90 -13.44 0.99
N TRP A 78 -10.12 -14.38 0.06
CA TRP A 78 -10.11 -14.08 -1.35
C TRP A 78 -11.14 -13.00 -1.72
N LEU A 79 -12.32 -13.06 -1.10
CA LEU A 79 -13.36 -12.07 -1.33
C LEU A 79 -12.93 -10.68 -0.87
N THR A 80 -12.33 -10.57 0.31
CA THR A 80 -11.80 -9.32 0.84
C THR A 80 -10.73 -8.75 -0.09
N TYR A 81 -9.83 -9.60 -0.57
CA TYR A 81 -8.79 -9.19 -1.52
C TYR A 81 -9.41 -8.60 -2.79
N ARG A 82 -10.47 -9.21 -3.31
CA ARG A 82 -11.15 -8.71 -4.51
C ARG A 82 -11.82 -7.35 -4.29
N LEU A 83 -12.17 -7.03 -3.05
CA LEU A 83 -12.83 -5.76 -2.72
C LEU A 83 -11.84 -4.63 -2.45
N LEU A 84 -10.53 -4.90 -2.50
CA LEU A 84 -9.53 -3.84 -2.40
C LEU A 84 -9.64 -2.89 -3.59
N PRO A 85 -9.18 -1.63 -3.42
CA PRO A 85 -9.28 -0.65 -4.51
C PRO A 85 -8.74 -1.18 -5.82
N LEU A 86 -9.48 -0.92 -6.89
CA LEU A 86 -9.18 -1.42 -8.23
C LEU A 86 -7.77 -1.02 -8.69
N ARG A 87 -7.29 0.12 -8.23
CA ARG A 87 -5.95 0.62 -8.55
C ARG A 87 -4.85 -0.33 -8.08
N CYS A 88 -4.99 -0.91 -6.89
CA CYS A 88 -4.04 -1.90 -6.38
C CYS A 88 -4.04 -3.15 -7.24
N LYS A 89 -5.22 -3.62 -7.64
CA LYS A 89 -5.35 -4.84 -8.44
C LYS A 89 -4.75 -4.68 -9.82
N LYS A 90 -4.94 -3.53 -10.46
CA LYS A 90 -4.47 -3.28 -11.81
C LYS A 90 -2.94 -3.27 -11.91
N LEU A 91 -2.26 -2.82 -10.88
CA LEU A 91 -0.80 -2.81 -10.86
C LEU A 91 -0.20 -4.20 -10.75
N TYR A 92 -1.04 -5.17 -10.45
CA TYR A 92 -0.64 -6.57 -10.31
C TYR A 92 -0.92 -7.42 -11.52
N SER A 93 -1.81 -6.98 -12.34
CA SER A 93 -2.26 -7.78 -13.51
C SER A 93 -1.20 -7.84 -14.56
#